data_724a208beedc67053319a31b56266fe7
#
_entry.id   724a208beedc67053319a31b56266fe7
#
_cell.length_a   1.000
_cell.length_b   1.000
_cell.length_c   1.000
_cell.angle_alpha   90.00
_cell.angle_beta   90.00
_cell.angle_gamma   90.00
#
_symmetry.space_group_name_H-M   'P 1'
#
loop_
_entity.id
_entity.type
_entity.pdbx_description
1 polymer ?
#
loop_
_entity_poly.entity_id
_entity_poly.type
_entity_poly.pdbx_seq_one_letter_code
_entity_poly.pdbx_strand_id
1 'polypeptide(L)'
;MEYKNNNFIKLSRKMLNWEWYTDTNTKTLFIHCLLRANRKKAKFKGETVERGEFITSLQNLAAETGLTTRGVRTALSHLEATGEIKIKTLKFGRLIVVVNYDVYQNNGVEENGQPL
;
A
#
# COMPACT_ATOMS: atom_id res chain seq x y z
N MET A 1 14.53 -13.87 -16.81
CA MET A 1 13.33 -13.05 -16.70
C MET A 1 13.70 -11.59 -16.75
N GLU A 2 12.90 -10.81 -17.42
CA GLU A 2 13.18 -9.41 -17.57
C GLU A 2 12.22 -8.58 -16.78
N TYR A 3 12.70 -7.56 -16.12
CA TYR A 3 11.86 -6.68 -15.34
C TYR A 3 11.81 -5.29 -15.96
N LYS A 4 11.53 -5.26 -17.24
CA LYS A 4 11.30 -3.99 -17.89
C LYS A 4 9.91 -3.54 -17.58
N ASN A 5 9.59 -2.35 -17.83
CA ASN A 5 8.23 -1.83 -17.77
C ASN A 5 7.63 -1.81 -16.38
N ASN A 6 8.46 -1.90 -15.36
CA ASN A 6 7.97 -1.72 -14.00
C ASN A 6 6.93 -2.74 -13.58
N ASN A 7 7.14 -3.99 -13.96
CA ASN A 7 6.25 -5.05 -13.50
C ASN A 7 6.61 -5.56 -12.12
N PHE A 8 7.28 -4.77 -11.34
CA PHE A 8 7.64 -5.17 -9.99
C PHE A 8 7.61 -3.94 -9.09
N ILE A 9 7.51 -4.17 -7.80
CA ILE A 9 7.66 -3.10 -6.82
C ILE A 9 9.02 -3.25 -6.16
N LYS A 10 9.49 -2.17 -5.56
CA LYS A 10 10.74 -2.16 -4.80
C LYS A 10 10.44 -2.27 -3.33
N LEU A 11 11.19 -3.11 -2.64
CA LEU A 11 11.10 -3.22 -1.19
C LEU A 11 12.46 -2.91 -0.61
N SER A 12 12.50 -1.94 0.30
CA SER A 12 13.74 -1.55 0.94
C SER A 12 14.13 -2.57 2.00
N ARG A 13 15.42 -2.87 2.11
CA ARG A 13 15.91 -3.73 3.19
C ARG A 13 15.68 -3.11 4.57
N LYS A 14 15.44 -1.80 4.63
CA LYS A 14 15.09 -1.16 5.90
C LYS A 14 13.80 -1.71 6.48
N MET A 15 12.98 -2.34 5.66
CA MET A 15 11.77 -2.99 6.12
C MET A 15 12.04 -4.01 7.21
N LEU A 16 13.22 -4.60 7.21
CA LEU A 16 13.57 -5.56 8.25
C LEU A 16 13.54 -4.95 9.65
N ASN A 17 13.74 -3.65 9.75
CA ASN A 17 13.73 -2.94 11.05
C ASN A 17 12.43 -2.19 11.30
N TRP A 18 11.43 -2.39 10.47
CA TRP A 18 10.15 -1.73 10.58
C TRP A 18 9.34 -2.35 11.72
N GLU A 19 8.69 -1.51 12.50
CA GLU A 19 8.00 -2.02 13.69
C GLU A 19 6.93 -3.06 13.39
N TRP A 20 6.36 -3.02 12.19
CA TRP A 20 5.33 -4.00 11.81
C TRP A 20 5.88 -5.21 11.07
N TYR A 21 7.18 -5.30 10.93
CA TYR A 21 7.74 -6.40 10.14
C TYR A 21 7.40 -7.77 10.72
N THR A 22 7.30 -7.87 12.02
CA THR A 22 6.95 -9.13 12.67
C THR A 22 5.45 -9.33 12.84
N ASP A 23 4.64 -8.33 12.46
CA ASP A 23 3.20 -8.47 12.46
C ASP A 23 2.78 -8.97 11.09
N THR A 24 2.56 -10.26 10.98
CA THR A 24 2.35 -10.91 9.69
C THR A 24 1.21 -10.30 8.89
N ASN A 25 0.08 -10.06 9.52
CA ASN A 25 -1.06 -9.51 8.79
C ASN A 25 -0.80 -8.09 8.32
N THR A 26 -0.21 -7.27 9.17
CA THR A 26 0.07 -5.87 8.81
C THR A 26 1.11 -5.78 7.72
N LYS A 27 2.16 -6.59 7.81
CA LYS A 27 3.18 -6.66 6.78
C LYS A 27 2.58 -7.12 5.45
N THR A 28 1.78 -8.17 5.48
CA THR A 28 1.15 -8.70 4.28
C THR A 28 0.28 -7.64 3.62
N LEU A 29 -0.52 -6.95 4.43
CA LEU A 29 -1.41 -5.95 3.88
C LEU A 29 -0.63 -4.78 3.27
N PHE A 30 0.45 -4.35 3.92
CA PHE A 30 1.22 -3.23 3.38
C PHE A 30 1.85 -3.59 2.04
N ILE A 31 2.44 -4.78 1.93
CA ILE A 31 3.00 -5.23 0.66
C ILE A 31 1.91 -5.29 -0.40
N HIS A 32 0.73 -5.77 -0.02
CA HIS A 32 -0.40 -5.82 -0.95
C HIS A 32 -0.80 -4.43 -1.42
N CYS A 33 -0.81 -3.46 -0.51
CA CYS A 33 -1.12 -2.08 -0.88
C CYS A 33 -0.10 -1.53 -1.88
N LEU A 34 1.17 -1.84 -1.69
CA LEU A 34 2.20 -1.41 -2.64
C LEU A 34 1.96 -2.01 -4.01
N LEU A 35 1.55 -3.27 -4.05
CA LEU A 35 1.28 -3.94 -5.32
C LEU A 35 0.02 -3.42 -6.01
N ARG A 36 -0.98 -3.04 -5.23
CA ARG A 36 -2.26 -2.58 -5.78
C ARG A 36 -2.27 -1.12 -6.16
N ALA A 37 -1.39 -0.33 -5.56
CA ALA A 37 -1.40 1.12 -5.78
C ALA A 37 -1.22 1.44 -7.25
N ASN A 38 -1.98 2.42 -7.74
CA ASN A 38 -1.89 2.82 -9.13
C ASN A 38 -0.55 3.47 -9.40
N ARG A 39 0.05 3.09 -10.52
CA ARG A 39 1.32 3.71 -10.92
C ARG A 39 1.08 5.01 -11.66
N LYS A 40 -0.13 5.22 -12.18
CA LYS A 40 -0.49 6.42 -12.92
C LYS A 40 -1.84 6.90 -12.45
N LYS A 41 -2.06 8.19 -12.61
CA LYS A 41 -3.35 8.78 -12.31
C LYS A 41 -4.44 8.13 -13.17
N ALA A 42 -5.58 7.89 -12.58
CA ALA A 42 -6.71 7.28 -13.26
C ALA A 42 -8.00 7.86 -12.69
N LYS A 43 -9.11 7.51 -13.29
CA LYS A 43 -10.42 7.90 -12.77
C LYS A 43 -11.27 6.67 -12.59
N PHE A 44 -12.11 6.72 -11.54
CA PHE A 44 -13.03 5.64 -11.27
C PHE A 44 -14.31 6.23 -10.71
N LYS A 45 -15.40 6.07 -11.43
CA LYS A 45 -16.72 6.59 -11.01
C LYS A 45 -16.66 8.05 -10.61
N GLY A 46 -15.96 8.85 -11.40
CA GLY A 46 -15.88 10.28 -11.15
C GLY A 46 -14.81 10.68 -10.16
N GLU A 47 -14.21 9.74 -9.45
CA GLU A 47 -13.16 10.04 -8.50
C GLU A 47 -11.81 9.96 -9.19
N THR A 48 -10.94 10.91 -8.89
CA THR A 48 -9.57 10.85 -9.36
C THR A 48 -8.76 10.00 -8.40
N VAL A 49 -8.03 9.05 -8.96
CA VAL A 49 -7.15 8.18 -8.18
C VAL A 49 -5.73 8.50 -8.61
N GLU A 50 -4.96 9.06 -7.70
CA GLU A 50 -3.61 9.48 -8.03
C GLU A 50 -2.64 8.31 -7.97
N ARG A 51 -1.42 8.55 -8.44
CA ARG A 51 -0.35 7.57 -8.29
C ARG A 51 -0.16 7.26 -6.80
N GLY A 52 -0.03 5.99 -6.48
CA GLY A 52 0.15 5.56 -5.09
C GLY A 52 -1.15 5.34 -4.35
N GLU A 53 -2.28 5.47 -5.03
CA GLU A 53 -3.60 5.30 -4.43
C GLU A 53 -4.36 4.20 -5.14
N PHE A 54 -5.35 3.63 -4.46
CA PHE A 54 -6.25 2.68 -5.11
C PHE A 54 -7.55 2.60 -4.31
N ILE A 55 -8.62 2.21 -5.01
CA ILE A 55 -9.94 2.09 -4.40
C ILE A 55 -10.20 0.61 -4.13
N THR A 56 -10.70 0.32 -2.94
CA THR A 56 -10.92 -1.06 -2.53
C THR A 56 -12.01 -1.13 -1.47
N SER A 57 -12.20 -2.31 -0.89
CA SER A 57 -13.11 -2.53 0.23
C SER A 57 -12.48 -3.55 1.16
N LEU A 58 -13.01 -3.65 2.38
CA LEU A 58 -12.51 -4.65 3.33
C LEU A 58 -12.64 -6.06 2.74
N GLN A 59 -13.77 -6.33 2.08
CA GLN A 59 -14.00 -7.64 1.51
C GLN A 59 -13.02 -7.95 0.40
N ASN A 60 -12.75 -6.97 -0.46
CA ASN A 60 -11.77 -7.17 -1.53
C ASN A 60 -10.39 -7.42 -0.96
N LEU A 61 -9.99 -6.63 0.03
CA LEU A 61 -8.67 -6.82 0.63
C LEU A 61 -8.55 -8.18 1.28
N ALA A 62 -9.60 -8.61 1.97
CA ALA A 62 -9.58 -9.94 2.60
C ALA A 62 -9.46 -11.03 1.55
N ALA A 63 -10.23 -10.94 0.48
CA ALA A 63 -10.20 -11.95 -0.57
C ALA A 63 -8.85 -12.00 -1.26
N GLU A 64 -8.24 -10.84 -1.49
CA GLU A 64 -7.00 -10.77 -2.24
C GLU A 64 -5.79 -11.18 -1.41
N THR A 65 -5.84 -10.97 -0.10
CA THR A 65 -4.70 -11.27 0.77
C THR A 65 -4.80 -12.60 1.48
N GLY A 66 -6.00 -13.16 1.54
CA GLY A 66 -6.22 -14.35 2.32
C GLY A 66 -6.42 -14.08 3.81
N LEU A 67 -6.46 -12.82 4.20
CA LEU A 67 -6.73 -12.46 5.59
C LEU A 67 -8.22 -12.42 5.84
N THR A 68 -8.62 -12.47 7.12
CA THR A 68 -10.01 -12.25 7.48
C THR A 68 -10.31 -10.76 7.39
N THR A 69 -11.59 -10.39 7.29
CA THR A 69 -11.95 -8.98 7.29
C THR A 69 -11.55 -8.32 8.60
N ARG A 70 -11.62 -9.05 9.69
CA ARG A 70 -11.18 -8.55 10.98
C ARG A 70 -9.67 -8.28 10.97
N GLY A 71 -8.90 -9.21 10.43
CA GLY A 71 -7.46 -9.04 10.30
C GLY A 71 -7.09 -7.88 9.43
N VAL A 72 -7.83 -7.69 8.32
CA VAL A 72 -7.62 -6.54 7.45
C VAL A 72 -7.89 -5.25 8.20
N ARG A 73 -8.99 -5.19 8.94
CA ARG A 73 -9.35 -3.98 9.67
C ARG A 73 -8.28 -3.60 10.67
N THR A 74 -7.77 -4.59 11.42
CA THR A 74 -6.70 -4.33 12.39
C THR A 74 -5.42 -3.88 11.69
N ALA A 75 -5.06 -4.54 10.60
CA ALA A 75 -3.85 -4.19 9.87
C ALA A 75 -3.94 -2.77 9.28
N LEU A 76 -5.09 -2.41 8.72
CA LEU A 76 -5.29 -1.05 8.22
C LEU A 76 -5.14 -0.03 9.33
N SER A 77 -5.69 -0.35 10.50
CA SER A 77 -5.59 0.54 11.65
C SER A 77 -4.13 0.75 12.06
N HIS A 78 -3.34 -0.30 12.07
CA HIS A 78 -1.91 -0.21 12.36
C HIS A 78 -1.19 0.71 11.38
N LEU A 79 -1.42 0.48 10.10
CA LEU A 79 -0.73 1.25 9.06
C LEU A 79 -1.14 2.70 9.05
N GLU A 80 -2.40 2.96 9.36
CA GLU A 80 -2.88 4.33 9.44
C GLU A 80 -2.29 5.03 10.66
N ALA A 81 -2.21 4.33 11.78
CA ALA A 81 -1.69 4.90 13.03
C ALA A 81 -0.22 5.31 12.90
N THR A 82 0.56 4.55 12.15
CA THR A 82 1.98 4.89 11.99
C THR A 82 2.27 5.63 10.68
N GLY A 83 1.22 5.97 9.94
CA GLY A 83 1.38 6.89 8.83
C GLY A 83 1.82 6.31 7.50
N GLU A 84 1.90 4.99 7.37
CA GLU A 84 2.24 4.40 6.10
C GLU A 84 1.13 4.55 5.08
N ILE A 85 -0.11 4.60 5.53
CA ILE A 85 -1.24 4.81 4.63
C ILE A 85 -2.20 5.83 5.22
N LYS A 86 -3.05 6.37 4.35
CA LYS A 86 -4.23 7.14 4.75
C LYS A 86 -5.43 6.51 4.08
N ILE A 87 -6.58 6.63 4.71
CA ILE A 87 -7.81 6.04 4.18
C ILE A 87 -8.86 7.11 4.09
N LYS A 88 -9.50 7.19 2.92
CA LYS A 88 -10.63 8.09 2.71
C LYS A 88 -11.83 7.26 2.33
N THR A 89 -12.93 7.44 3.04
CA THR A 89 -14.16 6.71 2.76
C THR A 89 -14.91 7.37 1.61
N LEU A 90 -15.28 6.57 0.63
CA LEU A 90 -16.06 7.02 -0.52
C LEU A 90 -17.41 6.34 -0.49
N LYS A 91 -18.35 6.82 -1.31
CA LYS A 91 -19.66 6.20 -1.39
C LYS A 91 -19.60 4.73 -1.77
N PHE A 92 -18.64 4.38 -2.62
CA PHE A 92 -18.61 3.04 -3.18
C PHE A 92 -17.36 2.29 -2.78
N GLY A 93 -16.70 2.68 -1.71
CA GLY A 93 -15.52 1.97 -1.23
C GLY A 93 -14.62 2.87 -0.44
N ARG A 94 -13.36 2.48 -0.38
CA ARG A 94 -12.34 3.21 0.35
C ARG A 94 -11.18 3.52 -0.58
N LEU A 95 -10.69 4.74 -0.48
CA LEU A 95 -9.47 5.13 -1.17
C LEU A 95 -8.32 4.94 -0.20
N ILE A 96 -7.39 4.09 -0.57
CA ILE A 96 -6.18 3.86 0.22
C ILE A 96 -5.06 4.65 -0.44
N VAL A 97 -4.37 5.46 0.36
CA VAL A 97 -3.23 6.25 -0.10
C VAL A 97 -1.97 5.71 0.54
N VAL A 98 -1.02 5.25 -0.25
CA VAL A 98 0.29 4.87 0.26
C VAL A 98 1.10 6.15 0.36
N VAL A 99 1.35 6.61 1.60
CA VAL A 99 1.80 7.96 1.85
C VAL A 99 3.14 8.31 1.18
N ASN A 100 4.09 7.44 1.22
CA ASN A 100 5.40 7.72 0.63
C ASN A 100 5.67 6.88 -0.60
N TYR A 101 4.62 6.65 -1.40
CA TYR A 101 4.74 5.75 -2.53
C TYR A 101 5.91 6.11 -3.45
N ASP A 102 6.07 7.37 -3.80
CA ASP A 102 7.14 7.78 -4.70
C ASP A 102 8.52 7.58 -4.09
N VAL A 103 8.64 7.77 -2.79
CA VAL A 103 9.91 7.53 -2.10
C VAL A 103 10.28 6.06 -2.19
N TYR A 104 9.29 5.19 -1.98
CA TYR A 104 9.55 3.75 -2.04
C TYR A 104 9.86 3.26 -3.44
N GLN A 105 9.21 3.83 -4.44
CA GLN A 105 9.18 3.22 -5.76
C GLN A 105 10.02 3.92 -6.83
N ASN A 106 10.50 5.13 -6.58
CA ASN A 106 11.30 5.84 -7.57
C ASN A 106 12.74 5.46 -7.48
N ASN A 107 13.43 5.61 -8.60
CA ASN A 107 14.84 5.34 -8.65
C ASN A 107 15.61 6.42 -7.94
N GLY A 108 16.71 6.06 -7.38
CA GLY A 108 17.64 7.02 -6.86
C GLY A 108 17.26 7.65 -5.57
N VAL A 109 16.23 7.13 -4.94
CA VAL A 109 15.88 7.70 -3.70
C VAL A 109 16.09 6.67 -2.72
N GLU A 110 17.10 6.52 -2.14
CA GLU A 110 17.12 5.50 -1.34
C GLU A 110 17.80 5.68 -0.21
N GLU A 111 18.94 5.75 -0.20
CA GLU A 111 19.69 5.56 0.90
C GLU A 111 19.42 6.45 1.98
N ASN A 112 19.05 7.59 1.81
CA ASN A 112 18.87 8.44 2.95
C ASN A 112 17.48 8.73 3.16
N GLY A 113 17.02 8.86 4.28
CA GLY A 113 15.70 9.32 4.56
C GLY A 113 14.61 8.37 4.19
N GLN A 114 14.93 7.16 3.96
CA GLN A 114 13.89 6.23 3.64
C GLN A 114 13.04 5.96 4.82
N PRO A 115 11.74 6.13 4.75
CA PRO A 115 10.89 5.95 5.90
C PRO A 115 10.79 4.53 6.28
N LEU A 116 10.87 3.60 5.76
CA LEU A 116 10.73 2.26 6.30
C LEU A 116 11.98 1.74 6.91
#